data_b8ba2f64a16c2326a50b928480cb1d84
#
_entry.id   b8ba2f64a16c2326a50b928480cb1d84
#
_cell.length_a   1.000
_cell.length_b   1.000
_cell.length_c   1.000
_cell.angle_alpha   90.00
_cell.angle_beta   90.00
_cell.angle_gamma   90.00
#
_symmetry.space_group_name_H-M   'P 1'
#
loop_
_entity.id
_entity.type
_entity.pdbx_description
1 polymer ?
#
loop_
_entity_poly.entity_id
_entity_poly.type
_entity_poly.pdbx_seq_one_letter_code
_entity_poly.pdbx_strand_id
1 'polypeptide(L)'
;MSGLAAFAELAALAAFDNLSPEQVEAARKRIFDNLCSTAIGLTLADGQVLRGLANAASGPDLALADTIALYVGATRATETDDISIACCVTAGSVVVPVATALAARMPVDDKALIAAVVAGYEAATRLGIALDGANLIYKGGWPTYLVAPFTAATVAAKLMGLDKRATTNALALAIARTPRWLGRSFDGLSPRWALLGAAATEGVFAAQAAAAGLGGDAGILTAFSEAVGAEIDSKVLQEPAGFGDAVLAVDAKTFPTSRQGLAATQAFMVQTPLQRPVDDIEQIEVLVPSAYAQMISRTQLPGNRLESLTSVAYQMALAAFDPERLFDCGRDELRRDQATADFMAKVVLREDPSLTAAFPKEWGGGVRIVWRGRATGVQAFHRADQARRGRAMRTGGEGLAFLLQRLQQARVQA
;
A
#
# COMPACT_ATOMS: atom_id res chain seq x y z
N MET A 1 21.95 -18.37 14.42
CA MET A 1 22.05 -17.43 13.28
C MET A 1 21.14 -16.26 13.58
N SER A 2 21.56 -15.01 13.31
CA SER A 2 20.64 -13.86 13.54
C SER A 2 19.48 -13.90 12.53
N GLY A 3 18.34 -13.31 12.87
CA GLY A 3 17.18 -13.23 11.97
C GLY A 3 17.53 -12.63 10.61
N LEU A 4 18.41 -11.62 10.57
CA LEU A 4 18.87 -10.99 9.32
C LEU A 4 19.69 -11.95 8.47
N ALA A 5 20.61 -12.72 9.05
CA ALA A 5 21.43 -13.66 8.31
C ALA A 5 20.62 -14.85 7.77
N ALA A 6 19.60 -15.29 8.50
CA ALA A 6 18.69 -16.32 8.02
C ALA A 6 17.84 -15.81 6.85
N PHE A 7 17.28 -14.59 6.97
CA PHE A 7 16.51 -13.98 5.88
C PHE A 7 17.39 -13.74 4.64
N ALA A 8 18.63 -13.26 4.81
CA ALA A 8 19.57 -13.07 3.72
C ALA A 8 19.85 -14.38 2.95
N GLU A 9 19.94 -15.51 3.67
CA GLU A 9 20.07 -16.84 3.04
C GLU A 9 18.84 -17.20 2.22
N LEU A 10 17.65 -17.03 2.77
CA LEU A 10 16.37 -17.26 2.07
C LEU A 10 16.26 -16.38 0.82
N ALA A 11 16.59 -15.09 0.93
CA ALA A 11 16.56 -14.15 -0.17
C ALA A 11 17.57 -14.50 -1.27
N ALA A 12 18.76 -14.99 -0.90
CA ALA A 12 19.77 -15.46 -1.85
C ALA A 12 19.30 -16.69 -2.62
N LEU A 13 18.61 -17.65 -1.94
CA LEU A 13 18.07 -18.86 -2.54
C LEU A 13 16.84 -18.59 -3.45
N ALA A 14 16.21 -17.42 -3.35
CA ALA A 14 15.10 -17.04 -4.21
C ALA A 14 15.58 -16.85 -5.67
N ALA A 15 15.64 -17.92 -6.43
CA ALA A 15 15.94 -17.91 -7.87
C ALA A 15 14.65 -18.11 -8.67
N PHE A 16 14.58 -17.52 -9.88
CA PHE A 16 13.39 -17.62 -10.73
C PHE A 16 12.98 -19.09 -10.99
N ASP A 17 13.92 -19.97 -11.20
CA ASP A 17 13.66 -21.39 -11.52
C ASP A 17 13.10 -22.17 -10.29
N ASN A 18 13.15 -21.59 -9.09
CA ASN A 18 12.55 -22.15 -7.87
C ASN A 18 11.14 -21.60 -7.60
N LEU A 19 10.68 -20.60 -8.36
CA LEU A 19 9.36 -20.02 -8.20
C LEU A 19 8.28 -20.87 -8.89
N SER A 20 7.13 -20.98 -8.25
CA SER A 20 5.97 -21.60 -8.89
C SER A 20 5.42 -20.73 -10.02
N PRO A 21 4.74 -21.33 -11.02
CA PRO A 21 4.06 -20.55 -12.05
C PRO A 21 3.11 -19.49 -11.50
N GLU A 22 2.42 -19.77 -10.40
CA GLU A 22 1.51 -18.85 -9.73
C GLU A 22 2.25 -17.65 -9.13
N GLN A 23 3.41 -17.87 -8.51
CA GLN A 23 4.26 -16.81 -7.96
C GLN A 23 4.80 -15.90 -9.07
N VAL A 24 5.26 -16.49 -10.18
CA VAL A 24 5.74 -15.75 -11.36
C VAL A 24 4.64 -14.90 -11.95
N GLU A 25 3.45 -15.46 -12.15
CA GLU A 25 2.31 -14.74 -12.71
C GLU A 25 1.81 -13.63 -11.75
N ALA A 26 1.79 -13.90 -10.46
CA ALA A 26 1.46 -12.88 -9.46
C ALA A 26 2.49 -11.74 -9.49
N ALA A 27 3.79 -12.03 -9.53
CA ALA A 27 4.83 -11.00 -9.61
C ALA A 27 4.66 -10.12 -10.87
N ARG A 28 4.39 -10.72 -12.04
CA ARG A 28 4.11 -9.96 -13.28
C ARG A 28 2.92 -9.03 -13.12
N LYS A 29 1.84 -9.50 -12.52
CA LYS A 29 0.64 -8.68 -12.24
C LYS A 29 0.95 -7.53 -11.30
N ARG A 30 1.74 -7.77 -10.23
CA ARG A 30 2.14 -6.71 -9.29
C ARG A 30 3.07 -5.69 -9.94
N ILE A 31 4.00 -6.12 -10.78
CA ILE A 31 4.85 -5.21 -11.56
C ILE A 31 3.97 -4.31 -12.43
N PHE A 32 3.05 -4.88 -13.20
CA PHE A 32 2.16 -4.11 -14.08
C PHE A 32 1.29 -3.13 -13.30
N ASP A 33 0.61 -3.59 -12.25
CA ASP A 33 -0.28 -2.80 -11.39
C ASP A 33 0.45 -1.59 -10.78
N ASN A 34 1.63 -1.82 -10.21
CA ASN A 34 2.40 -0.74 -9.59
C ASN A 34 3.06 0.20 -10.62
N LEU A 35 3.42 -0.27 -11.81
CA LEU A 35 3.85 0.62 -12.89
C LEU A 35 2.72 1.54 -13.36
N CYS A 36 1.49 1.02 -13.46
CA CYS A 36 0.30 1.85 -13.74
C CYS A 36 0.08 2.88 -12.63
N SER A 37 0.19 2.44 -11.36
CA SER A 37 0.08 3.34 -10.20
C SER A 37 1.18 4.42 -10.23
N THR A 38 2.43 4.06 -10.59
CA THR A 38 3.52 5.04 -10.74
C THR A 38 3.17 6.08 -11.83
N ALA A 39 2.75 5.62 -13.01
CA ALA A 39 2.43 6.51 -14.12
C ALA A 39 1.30 7.48 -13.76
N ILE A 40 0.23 6.99 -13.12
CA ILE A 40 -0.87 7.84 -12.62
C ILE A 40 -0.36 8.78 -11.54
N GLY A 41 0.38 8.25 -10.56
CA GLY A 41 0.91 9.03 -9.44
C GLY A 41 1.73 10.23 -9.89
N LEU A 42 2.51 10.09 -10.96
CA LEU A 42 3.31 11.17 -11.55
C LEU A 42 2.45 12.30 -12.15
N THR A 43 1.18 12.06 -12.47
CA THR A 43 0.25 13.10 -12.98
C THR A 43 -0.49 13.82 -11.87
N LEU A 44 -0.53 13.27 -10.64
CA LEU A 44 -1.21 13.87 -9.51
C LEU A 44 -0.49 15.15 -9.03
N ALA A 45 -1.21 16.04 -8.33
CA ALA A 45 -0.60 17.21 -7.69
C ALA A 45 0.57 16.84 -6.77
N ASP A 46 0.40 15.78 -5.96
CA ASP A 46 1.49 15.20 -5.14
C ASP A 46 2.70 14.80 -6.00
N GLY A 47 2.47 14.12 -7.13
CA GLY A 47 3.52 13.67 -8.06
C GLY A 47 4.27 14.83 -8.72
N GLN A 48 3.57 15.92 -9.05
CA GLN A 48 4.21 17.11 -9.61
C GLN A 48 5.13 17.80 -8.60
N VAL A 49 4.73 17.88 -7.34
CA VAL A 49 5.59 18.41 -6.26
C VAL A 49 6.80 17.49 -6.03
N LEU A 50 6.61 16.16 -6.02
CA LEU A 50 7.71 15.20 -5.90
C LEU A 50 8.70 15.33 -7.08
N ARG A 51 8.20 15.51 -8.29
CA ARG A 51 9.03 15.76 -9.48
C ARG A 51 9.82 17.07 -9.36
N GLY A 52 9.17 18.14 -8.88
CA GLY A 52 9.84 19.41 -8.62
C GLY A 52 10.97 19.25 -7.61
N LEU A 53 10.75 18.48 -6.54
CA LEU A 53 11.76 18.18 -5.53
C LEU A 53 12.94 17.40 -6.12
N ALA A 54 12.66 16.33 -6.89
CA ALA A 54 13.70 15.54 -7.54
C ALA A 54 14.52 16.35 -8.54
N ASN A 55 13.87 17.18 -9.35
CA ASN A 55 14.56 18.08 -10.31
C ASN A 55 15.42 19.14 -9.60
N ALA A 56 14.98 19.64 -8.45
CA ALA A 56 15.78 20.60 -7.67
C ALA A 56 17.04 19.95 -7.09
N ALA A 57 17.01 18.65 -6.79
CA ALA A 57 18.15 17.90 -6.28
C ALA A 57 19.16 17.50 -7.38
N SER A 58 18.69 16.99 -8.52
CA SER A 58 19.53 16.37 -9.56
C SER A 58 19.47 17.04 -10.93
N GLY A 59 18.59 18.01 -11.16
CA GLY A 59 18.30 18.53 -12.49
C GLY A 59 17.42 17.58 -13.32
N PRO A 60 17.34 17.77 -14.65
CA PRO A 60 16.49 16.98 -15.53
C PRO A 60 16.90 15.50 -15.63
N ASP A 61 18.20 15.23 -15.53
CA ASP A 61 18.77 13.85 -15.54
C ASP A 61 18.83 13.36 -14.08
N LEU A 62 17.73 12.81 -13.61
CA LEU A 62 17.61 12.40 -12.22
C LEU A 62 18.66 11.36 -11.83
N ALA A 63 19.34 11.57 -10.70
CA ALA A 63 20.12 10.55 -10.04
C ALA A 63 19.25 9.34 -9.66
N LEU A 64 19.87 8.16 -9.48
CA LEU A 64 19.14 6.94 -9.11
C LEU A 64 18.30 7.15 -7.83
N ALA A 65 18.87 7.79 -6.81
CA ALA A 65 18.17 8.04 -5.55
C ALA A 65 16.92 8.90 -5.75
N ASP A 66 17.02 10.01 -6.53
CA ASP A 66 15.89 10.89 -6.80
C ASP A 66 14.83 10.23 -7.68
N THR A 67 15.24 9.38 -8.63
CA THR A 67 14.33 8.55 -9.42
C THR A 67 13.53 7.60 -8.52
N ILE A 68 14.20 6.91 -7.60
CA ILE A 68 13.54 5.99 -6.64
C ILE A 68 12.60 6.78 -5.72
N ALA A 69 13.07 7.88 -5.13
CA ALA A 69 12.25 8.71 -4.25
C ALA A 69 10.98 9.21 -4.95
N LEU A 70 11.12 9.70 -6.17
CA LEU A 70 9.99 10.16 -6.99
C LEU A 70 9.00 9.02 -7.28
N TYR A 71 9.49 7.87 -7.77
CA TYR A 71 8.63 6.78 -8.21
C TYR A 71 7.93 6.10 -7.04
N VAL A 72 8.62 5.85 -5.93
CA VAL A 72 8.02 5.31 -4.70
C VAL A 72 6.94 6.25 -4.16
N GLY A 73 7.26 7.54 -4.06
CA GLY A 73 6.31 8.55 -3.59
C GLY A 73 5.09 8.68 -4.49
N ALA A 74 5.29 8.74 -5.81
CA ALA A 74 4.22 8.84 -6.80
C ALA A 74 3.31 7.61 -6.78
N THR A 75 3.88 6.40 -6.75
CA THR A 75 3.10 5.15 -6.66
C THR A 75 2.22 5.14 -5.43
N ARG A 76 2.81 5.46 -4.28
CA ARG A 76 2.08 5.45 -3.00
C ARG A 76 1.02 6.55 -2.91
N ALA A 77 1.25 7.69 -3.56
CA ALA A 77 0.30 8.80 -3.57
C ALA A 77 -1.05 8.43 -4.20
N THR A 78 -1.11 7.47 -5.10
CA THR A 78 -2.37 7.04 -5.74
C THR A 78 -3.38 6.45 -4.75
N GLU A 79 -2.92 5.83 -3.66
CA GLU A 79 -3.74 5.03 -2.73
C GLU A 79 -4.49 3.87 -3.41
N THR A 80 -3.98 3.42 -4.60
CA THR A 80 -4.45 2.22 -5.31
C THR A 80 -3.45 1.06 -5.26
N ASP A 81 -2.25 1.32 -4.73
CA ASP A 81 -1.21 0.32 -4.52
C ASP A 81 -1.70 -0.87 -3.69
N ASP A 82 -1.12 -2.04 -3.95
CA ASP A 82 -1.47 -3.25 -3.24
C ASP A 82 -1.10 -3.22 -1.74
N ILE A 83 -1.68 -4.11 -0.96
CA ILE A 83 -1.45 -4.15 0.48
C ILE A 83 -1.46 -5.58 1.02
N SER A 84 -0.47 -5.91 1.85
CA SER A 84 -0.51 -7.10 2.71
C SER A 84 -1.38 -6.80 3.93
N ILE A 85 -2.54 -7.46 4.02
CA ILE A 85 -3.44 -7.27 5.16
C ILE A 85 -2.86 -7.83 6.45
N ALA A 86 -2.01 -8.86 6.37
CA ALA A 86 -1.40 -9.48 7.55
C ALA A 86 -0.54 -8.49 8.36
N CYS A 87 0.00 -7.45 7.72
CA CYS A 87 0.89 -6.49 8.38
C CYS A 87 0.61 -5.02 8.01
N CYS A 88 -0.44 -4.73 7.24
CA CYS A 88 -0.78 -3.38 6.80
C CYS A 88 0.36 -2.67 6.04
N VAL A 89 1.09 -3.43 5.19
CA VAL A 89 2.21 -2.94 4.39
C VAL A 89 1.84 -2.90 2.92
N THR A 90 2.04 -1.76 2.27
CA THR A 90 1.86 -1.58 0.82
C THR A 90 3.19 -1.88 0.12
N ALA A 91 3.50 -3.16 -0.04
CA ALA A 91 4.80 -3.64 -0.49
C ALA A 91 5.14 -3.18 -1.92
N GLY A 92 4.18 -3.25 -2.83
CA GLY A 92 4.38 -2.94 -4.24
C GLY A 92 4.85 -1.52 -4.50
N SER A 93 4.39 -0.55 -3.70
CA SER A 93 4.80 0.86 -3.83
C SER A 93 6.28 1.12 -3.53
N VAL A 94 6.98 0.19 -2.88
CA VAL A 94 8.42 0.23 -2.66
C VAL A 94 9.15 -0.72 -3.60
N VAL A 95 8.71 -1.97 -3.66
CA VAL A 95 9.39 -3.06 -4.38
C VAL A 95 9.51 -2.76 -5.87
N VAL A 96 8.40 -2.44 -6.53
CA VAL A 96 8.38 -2.29 -7.99
C VAL A 96 9.14 -1.04 -8.45
N PRO A 97 8.92 0.16 -7.87
CA PRO A 97 9.70 1.33 -8.21
C PRO A 97 11.21 1.17 -8.01
N VAL A 98 11.64 0.55 -6.91
CA VAL A 98 13.06 0.27 -6.65
C VAL A 98 13.63 -0.70 -7.69
N ALA A 99 12.93 -1.82 -7.94
CA ALA A 99 13.37 -2.82 -8.89
C ALA A 99 13.50 -2.26 -10.31
N THR A 100 12.50 -1.51 -10.76
CA THR A 100 12.48 -0.94 -12.12
C THR A 100 13.47 0.21 -12.30
N ALA A 101 13.67 1.06 -11.28
CA ALA A 101 14.67 2.13 -11.32
C ALA A 101 16.10 1.56 -11.39
N LEU A 102 16.39 0.46 -10.68
CA LEU A 102 17.66 -0.24 -10.75
C LEU A 102 17.83 -0.94 -12.11
N ALA A 103 16.81 -1.66 -12.60
CA ALA A 103 16.86 -2.32 -13.90
C ALA A 103 17.08 -1.36 -15.08
N ALA A 104 16.66 -0.10 -14.96
CA ALA A 104 16.94 0.94 -15.95
C ALA A 104 18.42 1.40 -15.95
N ARG A 105 19.21 1.07 -14.94
CA ARG A 105 20.59 1.52 -14.75
C ARG A 105 21.64 0.41 -14.79
N MET A 106 21.21 -0.85 -14.85
CA MET A 106 22.09 -2.01 -14.86
C MET A 106 21.49 -3.14 -15.72
N PRO A 107 22.28 -4.04 -16.28
CA PRO A 107 21.77 -5.15 -17.07
C PRO A 107 21.02 -6.13 -16.15
N VAL A 108 19.71 -6.18 -16.29
CA VAL A 108 18.80 -7.08 -15.55
C VAL A 108 17.88 -7.74 -16.55
N ASP A 109 17.81 -9.07 -16.54
CA ASP A 109 16.83 -9.81 -17.32
C ASP A 109 15.49 -9.96 -16.57
N ASP A 110 14.45 -10.39 -17.28
CA ASP A 110 13.11 -10.55 -16.72
C ASP A 110 13.09 -11.54 -15.56
N LYS A 111 13.89 -12.59 -15.59
CA LYS A 111 13.97 -13.59 -14.52
C LYS A 111 14.54 -13.01 -13.24
N ALA A 112 15.63 -12.27 -13.36
CA ALA A 112 16.25 -11.58 -12.23
C ALA A 112 15.31 -10.51 -11.64
N LEU A 113 14.61 -9.75 -12.50
CA LEU A 113 13.63 -8.77 -12.07
C LEU A 113 12.49 -9.41 -11.26
N ILE A 114 11.89 -10.49 -11.78
CA ILE A 114 10.80 -11.21 -11.10
C ILE A 114 11.28 -11.78 -9.77
N ALA A 115 12.47 -12.41 -9.73
CA ALA A 115 13.02 -12.95 -8.49
C ALA A 115 13.27 -11.87 -7.42
N ALA A 116 13.77 -10.70 -7.84
CA ALA A 116 13.99 -9.56 -6.94
C ALA A 116 12.67 -8.98 -6.42
N VAL A 117 11.65 -8.92 -7.26
CA VAL A 117 10.30 -8.47 -6.85
C VAL A 117 9.73 -9.45 -5.82
N VAL A 118 9.77 -10.76 -6.06
CA VAL A 118 9.29 -11.76 -5.09
C VAL A 118 10.04 -11.63 -3.76
N ALA A 119 11.39 -11.55 -3.78
CA ALA A 119 12.17 -11.35 -2.57
C ALA A 119 11.83 -10.05 -1.83
N GLY A 120 11.54 -8.98 -2.56
CA GLY A 120 11.09 -7.70 -2.01
C GLY A 120 9.75 -7.79 -1.29
N TYR A 121 8.76 -8.50 -1.87
CA TYR A 121 7.47 -8.75 -1.21
C TYR A 121 7.63 -9.58 0.06
N GLU A 122 8.52 -10.60 0.05
CA GLU A 122 8.87 -11.36 1.25
C GLU A 122 9.47 -10.48 2.33
N ALA A 123 10.44 -9.63 1.96
CA ALA A 123 11.07 -8.70 2.90
C ALA A 123 10.05 -7.77 3.57
N ALA A 124 9.21 -7.12 2.76
CA ALA A 124 8.21 -6.19 3.23
C ALA A 124 7.20 -6.86 4.16
N THR A 125 6.68 -8.02 3.75
CA THR A 125 5.63 -8.73 4.48
C THR A 125 6.18 -9.36 5.76
N ARG A 126 7.33 -10.03 5.72
CA ARG A 126 7.90 -10.71 6.90
C ARG A 126 8.33 -9.72 7.97
N LEU A 127 9.04 -8.64 7.61
CA LEU A 127 9.38 -7.62 8.60
C LEU A 127 8.14 -6.91 9.13
N GLY A 128 7.15 -6.67 8.25
CA GLY A 128 5.86 -6.09 8.65
C GLY A 128 5.08 -6.97 9.63
N ILE A 129 5.06 -8.29 9.43
CA ILE A 129 4.46 -9.26 10.38
C ILE A 129 5.26 -9.29 11.69
N ALA A 130 6.60 -9.37 11.58
CA ALA A 130 7.48 -9.39 12.74
C ALA A 130 7.31 -8.16 13.66
N LEU A 131 6.91 -7.01 13.10
CA LEU A 131 6.60 -5.76 13.79
C LEU A 131 5.15 -5.66 14.29
N ASP A 132 4.32 -6.68 14.09
CA ASP A 132 2.87 -6.59 14.33
C ASP A 132 2.25 -5.35 13.65
N GLY A 133 2.62 -5.14 12.38
CA GLY A 133 2.29 -3.93 11.62
C GLY A 133 0.80 -3.62 11.55
N ALA A 134 -0.05 -4.66 11.50
CA ALA A 134 -1.50 -4.50 11.48
C ALA A 134 -2.05 -3.79 12.74
N ASN A 135 -1.43 -3.96 13.89
CA ASN A 135 -1.76 -3.26 15.14
C ASN A 135 -0.90 -2.00 15.36
N LEU A 136 0.34 -2.02 14.86
CA LEU A 136 1.28 -0.90 15.02
C LEU A 136 0.75 0.41 14.41
N ILE A 137 0.00 0.33 13.31
CA ILE A 137 -0.59 1.51 12.67
C ILE A 137 -1.50 2.30 13.61
N TYR A 138 -2.23 1.62 14.50
CA TYR A 138 -3.14 2.26 15.46
C TYR A 138 -2.42 2.83 16.68
N LYS A 139 -1.16 2.42 16.89
CA LYS A 139 -0.24 2.99 17.89
C LYS A 139 0.54 4.19 17.35
N GLY A 140 0.31 4.57 16.09
CA GLY A 140 0.92 5.73 15.45
C GLY A 140 2.15 5.44 14.60
N GLY A 141 2.54 4.17 14.47
CA GLY A 141 3.53 3.74 13.49
C GLY A 141 2.93 3.70 12.09
N TRP A 142 3.77 3.81 11.06
CA TRP A 142 3.36 3.51 9.69
C TRP A 142 4.18 2.33 9.17
N PRO A 143 3.60 1.10 9.12
CA PRO A 143 4.35 -0.11 8.81
C PRO A 143 5.13 -0.05 7.50
N THR A 144 4.51 0.42 6.41
CA THR A 144 5.19 0.57 5.11
C THR A 144 6.46 1.42 5.20
N TYR A 145 6.41 2.51 5.96
CA TYR A 145 7.55 3.42 6.13
C TYR A 145 8.69 2.76 6.90
N LEU A 146 8.36 2.01 7.95
CA LEU A 146 9.35 1.31 8.78
C LEU A 146 10.05 0.16 8.04
N VAL A 147 9.33 -0.54 7.16
CA VAL A 147 9.93 -1.65 6.41
C VAL A 147 10.59 -1.23 5.11
N ALA A 148 10.37 0.01 4.63
CA ALA A 148 10.82 0.46 3.31
C ALA A 148 12.33 0.34 3.09
N PRO A 149 13.23 0.74 4.02
CA PRO A 149 14.67 0.58 3.81
C PRO A 149 15.08 -0.89 3.69
N PHE A 150 14.56 -1.75 4.56
CA PHE A 150 14.83 -3.19 4.55
C PHE A 150 14.36 -3.84 3.24
N THR A 151 13.15 -3.48 2.79
CA THR A 151 12.57 -3.94 1.53
C THR A 151 13.41 -3.52 0.34
N ALA A 152 13.77 -2.25 0.25
CA ALA A 152 14.57 -1.70 -0.84
C ALA A 152 15.99 -2.29 -0.86
N ALA A 153 16.60 -2.52 0.32
CA ALA A 153 17.89 -3.18 0.43
C ALA A 153 17.85 -4.62 -0.07
N THR A 154 16.77 -5.37 0.20
CA THR A 154 16.58 -6.73 -0.30
C THR A 154 16.51 -6.75 -1.82
N VAL A 155 15.67 -5.88 -2.41
CA VAL A 155 15.53 -5.76 -3.87
C VAL A 155 16.88 -5.42 -4.52
N ALA A 156 17.57 -4.41 -3.98
CA ALA A 156 18.85 -3.96 -4.51
C ALA A 156 19.93 -5.04 -4.37
N ALA A 157 20.06 -5.67 -3.20
CA ALA A 157 21.03 -6.74 -2.97
C ALA A 157 20.82 -7.91 -3.94
N LYS A 158 19.55 -8.28 -4.20
CA LYS A 158 19.21 -9.34 -5.15
C LYS A 158 19.60 -8.99 -6.58
N LEU A 159 19.27 -7.79 -7.06
CA LEU A 159 19.61 -7.35 -8.41
C LEU A 159 21.13 -7.14 -8.60
N MET A 160 21.84 -6.72 -7.55
CA MET A 160 23.29 -6.56 -7.55
C MET A 160 24.05 -7.88 -7.38
N GLY A 161 23.35 -9.01 -7.17
CA GLY A 161 23.97 -10.33 -7.00
C GLY A 161 24.81 -10.46 -5.73
N LEU A 162 24.45 -9.76 -4.65
CA LEU A 162 25.19 -9.80 -3.39
C LEU A 162 25.10 -11.19 -2.75
N ASP A 163 26.23 -11.67 -2.23
CA ASP A 163 26.27 -12.91 -1.46
C ASP A 163 25.53 -12.79 -0.12
N LYS A 164 25.36 -13.91 0.60
CA LYS A 164 24.70 -13.96 1.90
C LYS A 164 25.29 -12.95 2.90
N ARG A 165 26.62 -12.83 2.97
CA ARG A 165 27.30 -11.94 3.91
C ARG A 165 27.03 -10.47 3.57
N ALA A 166 27.22 -10.09 2.32
CA ALA A 166 26.97 -8.73 1.86
C ALA A 166 25.47 -8.37 1.98
N THR A 167 24.56 -9.30 1.66
CA THR A 167 23.13 -9.11 1.87
C THR A 167 22.80 -8.91 3.35
N THR A 168 23.36 -9.71 4.27
CA THR A 168 23.18 -9.51 5.72
C THR A 168 23.63 -8.11 6.16
N ASN A 169 24.80 -7.65 5.67
CA ASN A 169 25.29 -6.31 5.95
C ASN A 169 24.37 -5.23 5.39
N ALA A 170 23.87 -5.38 4.16
CA ALA A 170 22.92 -4.46 3.55
C ALA A 170 21.65 -4.32 4.38
N LEU A 171 21.09 -5.44 4.83
CA LEU A 171 19.89 -5.47 5.67
C LEU A 171 20.12 -4.80 7.03
N ALA A 172 21.26 -5.07 7.66
CA ALA A 172 21.62 -4.46 8.93
C ALA A 172 21.81 -2.93 8.80
N LEU A 173 22.52 -2.48 7.76
CA LEU A 173 22.68 -1.06 7.46
C LEU A 173 21.34 -0.39 7.14
N ALA A 174 20.44 -1.07 6.43
CA ALA A 174 19.10 -0.55 6.14
C ALA A 174 18.27 -0.36 7.42
N ILE A 175 18.31 -1.31 8.35
CA ILE A 175 17.66 -1.18 9.67
C ILE A 175 18.23 -0.01 10.45
N ALA A 176 19.56 0.18 10.46
CA ALA A 176 20.23 1.30 11.14
C ALA A 176 19.78 2.66 10.61
N ARG A 177 19.35 2.74 9.35
CA ARG A 177 18.88 3.95 8.67
C ARG A 177 17.37 4.08 8.63
N THR A 178 16.64 3.17 9.26
CA THR A 178 15.17 3.22 9.26
C THR A 178 14.70 4.40 10.10
N PRO A 179 13.87 5.29 9.52
CA PRO A 179 13.33 6.43 10.24
C PRO A 179 12.25 5.98 11.23
N ARG A 180 12.12 6.69 12.36
CA ARG A 180 11.21 6.28 13.44
C ARG A 180 9.83 6.92 13.35
N TRP A 181 9.75 8.20 12.98
CA TRP A 181 8.56 9.01 13.10
C TRP A 181 8.25 9.77 11.83
N LEU A 182 6.97 9.78 11.44
CA LEU A 182 6.48 10.52 10.29
C LEU A 182 5.75 11.81 10.70
N GLY A 183 5.32 11.91 11.95
CA GLY A 183 4.34 12.92 12.35
C GLY A 183 2.92 12.58 11.90
N ARG A 184 1.93 13.28 12.45
CA ARG A 184 0.51 13.03 12.18
C ARG A 184 -0.24 14.23 11.62
N SER A 185 0.28 15.45 11.80
CA SER A 185 -0.37 16.69 11.40
C SER A 185 0.45 17.39 10.32
N PHE A 186 -0.22 17.86 9.28
CA PHE A 186 0.38 18.64 8.20
C PHE A 186 -0.73 19.39 7.46
N ASP A 187 -0.39 20.57 6.96
CA ASP A 187 -1.21 21.38 6.07
C ASP A 187 -0.81 21.14 4.61
N GLY A 188 -1.77 21.26 3.70
CA GLY A 188 -1.54 21.11 2.26
C GLY A 188 -1.32 19.67 1.80
N LEU A 189 -0.34 19.46 0.90
CA LEU A 189 0.00 18.16 0.37
C LEU A 189 0.76 17.32 1.41
N SER A 190 0.50 16.02 1.40
CA SER A 190 1.07 15.12 2.40
C SER A 190 2.59 14.94 2.22
N PRO A 191 3.42 15.17 3.25
CA PRO A 191 4.85 14.88 3.20
C PRO A 191 5.16 13.39 3.16
N ARG A 192 4.18 12.52 3.46
CA ARG A 192 4.35 11.05 3.58
C ARG A 192 5.00 10.45 2.34
N TRP A 193 4.62 10.93 1.16
CA TRP A 193 5.07 10.36 -0.10
C TRP A 193 6.55 10.63 -0.33
N ALA A 194 7.01 11.86 -0.10
CA ALA A 194 8.42 12.23 -0.16
C ALA A 194 9.25 11.46 0.87
N LEU A 195 8.74 11.37 2.10
CA LEU A 195 9.44 10.67 3.19
C LEU A 195 9.55 9.16 2.94
N LEU A 196 8.50 8.53 2.37
CA LEU A 196 8.58 7.11 1.99
C LEU A 196 9.59 6.89 0.88
N GLY A 197 9.61 7.77 -0.12
CA GLY A 197 10.60 7.73 -1.19
C GLY A 197 12.03 7.82 -0.65
N ALA A 198 12.29 8.79 0.24
CA ALA A 198 13.57 8.92 0.90
C ALA A 198 13.95 7.67 1.73
N ALA A 199 12.99 7.09 2.47
CA ALA A 199 13.25 5.86 3.22
C ALA A 199 13.64 4.68 2.30
N ALA A 200 13.05 4.56 1.12
CA ALA A 200 13.42 3.54 0.15
C ALA A 200 14.84 3.75 -0.39
N THR A 201 15.26 5.01 -0.63
CA THR A 201 16.64 5.29 -1.09
C THR A 201 17.68 4.90 -0.07
N GLU A 202 17.38 5.00 1.24
CA GLU A 202 18.29 4.56 2.30
C GLU A 202 18.57 3.05 2.22
N GLY A 203 17.59 2.25 1.82
CA GLY A 203 17.79 0.82 1.61
C GLY A 203 18.70 0.51 0.42
N VAL A 204 18.55 1.22 -0.69
CA VAL A 204 19.42 1.06 -1.85
C VAL A 204 20.85 1.50 -1.51
N PHE A 205 21.02 2.63 -0.81
CA PHE A 205 22.30 3.06 -0.28
C PHE A 205 22.96 1.97 0.59
N ALA A 206 22.19 1.34 1.48
CA ALA A 206 22.68 0.27 2.34
C ALA A 206 23.21 -0.93 1.53
N ALA A 207 22.51 -1.32 0.45
CA ALA A 207 22.98 -2.38 -0.44
C ALA A 207 24.28 -2.00 -1.18
N GLN A 208 24.37 -0.76 -1.68
CA GLN A 208 25.57 -0.24 -2.33
C GLN A 208 26.75 -0.16 -1.36
N ALA A 209 26.50 0.27 -0.12
CA ALA A 209 27.52 0.33 0.93
C ALA A 209 28.05 -1.07 1.28
N ALA A 210 27.18 -2.05 1.39
CA ALA A 210 27.55 -3.44 1.62
C ALA A 210 28.33 -4.04 0.43
N ALA A 211 27.93 -3.71 -0.81
CA ALA A 211 28.68 -4.09 -2.03
C ALA A 211 30.10 -3.49 -2.04
N ALA A 212 30.26 -2.28 -1.51
CA ALA A 212 31.57 -1.62 -1.33
C ALA A 212 32.39 -2.19 -0.15
N GLY A 213 31.86 -3.15 0.60
CA GLY A 213 32.55 -3.82 1.70
C GLY A 213 32.27 -3.28 3.10
N LEU A 214 31.30 -2.34 3.26
CA LEU A 214 30.92 -1.88 4.59
C LEU A 214 30.14 -2.97 5.34
N GLY A 215 30.48 -3.15 6.61
CA GLY A 215 29.82 -4.08 7.52
C GLY A 215 28.62 -3.47 8.20
N GLY A 216 27.64 -4.30 8.54
CA GLY A 216 26.49 -3.97 9.39
C GLY A 216 26.44 -4.85 10.62
N ASP A 217 25.80 -4.37 11.67
CA ASP A 217 25.55 -5.15 12.89
C ASP A 217 24.38 -6.11 12.68
N ALA A 218 24.65 -7.40 12.51
CA ALA A 218 23.62 -8.43 12.34
C ALA A 218 22.69 -8.60 13.56
N GLY A 219 23.04 -8.05 14.70
CA GLY A 219 22.24 -8.03 15.94
C GLY A 219 21.34 -6.81 16.10
N ILE A 220 21.36 -5.87 15.16
CA ILE A 220 20.69 -4.56 15.25
C ILE A 220 19.16 -4.63 15.47
N LEU A 221 18.51 -5.78 15.17
CA LEU A 221 17.07 -5.94 15.38
C LEU A 221 16.64 -5.68 16.83
N THR A 222 17.49 -5.97 17.82
CA THR A 222 17.21 -5.68 19.22
C THR A 222 17.10 -4.17 19.45
N ALA A 223 18.10 -3.42 19.02
CA ALA A 223 18.09 -1.95 19.12
C ALA A 223 16.95 -1.32 18.31
N PHE A 224 16.61 -1.90 17.18
CA PHE A 224 15.49 -1.46 16.36
C PHE A 224 14.15 -1.71 17.06
N SER A 225 13.95 -2.88 17.68
CA SER A 225 12.79 -3.22 18.50
C SER A 225 12.55 -2.19 19.61
N GLU A 226 13.59 -1.89 20.38
CA GLU A 226 13.55 -0.85 21.41
C GLU A 226 13.21 0.53 20.83
N ALA A 227 13.80 0.85 19.70
CA ALA A 227 13.63 2.14 19.04
C ALA A 227 12.21 2.38 18.53
N VAL A 228 11.53 1.37 17.99
CA VAL A 228 10.15 1.47 17.49
C VAL A 228 9.11 1.21 18.57
N GLY A 229 9.53 0.77 19.76
CA GLY A 229 8.63 0.44 20.87
C GLY A 229 7.71 -0.76 20.57
N ALA A 230 8.19 -1.71 19.77
CA ALA A 230 7.47 -2.92 19.40
C ALA A 230 8.43 -4.12 19.47
N GLU A 231 7.96 -5.23 20.06
CA GLU A 231 8.71 -6.47 20.02
C GLU A 231 8.76 -7.02 18.60
N ILE A 232 9.95 -7.39 18.13
CA ILE A 232 10.14 -7.97 16.80
C ILE A 232 10.24 -9.49 16.92
N ASP A 233 9.25 -10.20 16.38
CA ASP A 233 9.33 -11.66 16.24
C ASP A 233 10.29 -12.05 15.10
N SER A 234 11.57 -12.16 15.43
CA SER A 234 12.61 -12.52 14.47
C SER A 234 12.44 -13.92 13.87
N LYS A 235 11.61 -14.80 14.44
CA LYS A 235 11.34 -16.14 13.89
C LYS A 235 10.65 -16.05 12.53
N VAL A 236 9.80 -15.04 12.33
CA VAL A 236 9.13 -14.77 11.05
C VAL A 236 10.13 -14.56 9.92
N LEU A 237 11.27 -13.91 10.21
CA LEU A 237 12.34 -13.70 9.22
C LEU A 237 13.13 -14.97 8.88
N GLN A 238 13.07 -15.99 9.74
CA GLN A 238 13.86 -17.21 9.63
C GLN A 238 13.07 -18.37 9.01
N GLU A 239 11.74 -18.22 8.89
CA GLU A 239 10.85 -19.30 8.44
C GLU A 239 11.03 -19.55 6.92
N PRO A 240 11.50 -20.74 6.49
CA PRO A 240 11.68 -21.03 5.07
C PRO A 240 10.37 -21.40 4.37
N ALA A 241 9.36 -21.91 5.13
CA ALA A 241 8.11 -22.34 4.54
C ALA A 241 7.34 -21.17 3.92
N GLY A 242 6.77 -21.40 2.74
CA GLY A 242 6.00 -20.39 2.01
C GLY A 242 6.84 -19.22 1.50
N PHE A 243 8.18 -19.33 1.42
CA PHE A 243 8.98 -18.26 0.82
C PHE A 243 8.60 -18.09 -0.66
N GLY A 244 8.27 -16.87 -1.04
CA GLY A 244 7.71 -16.52 -2.35
C GLY A 244 6.19 -16.33 -2.35
N ASP A 245 5.48 -16.71 -1.27
CA ASP A 245 4.02 -16.62 -1.21
C ASP A 245 3.51 -15.22 -0.84
N ALA A 246 4.36 -14.35 -0.32
CA ALA A 246 3.99 -12.98 0.03
C ALA A 246 3.40 -12.20 -1.16
N VAL A 247 3.91 -12.41 -2.38
CA VAL A 247 3.39 -11.78 -3.60
C VAL A 247 1.97 -12.27 -3.97
N LEU A 248 1.60 -13.48 -3.53
CA LEU A 248 0.26 -14.07 -3.69
C LEU A 248 -0.72 -13.49 -2.65
N ALA A 249 -0.20 -13.15 -1.46
CA ALA A 249 -0.99 -12.81 -0.28
C ALA A 249 -1.36 -11.32 -0.16
N VAL A 250 -1.02 -10.48 -1.14
CA VAL A 250 -1.41 -9.06 -1.14
C VAL A 250 -2.75 -8.83 -1.82
N ASP A 251 -3.53 -7.88 -1.32
CA ASP A 251 -4.79 -7.43 -1.90
C ASP A 251 -4.58 -6.24 -2.81
N ALA A 252 -5.25 -6.22 -3.97
CA ALA A 252 -5.36 -5.05 -4.81
C ALA A 252 -6.50 -4.16 -4.30
N LYS A 253 -6.29 -2.85 -4.30
CA LYS A 253 -7.37 -1.89 -4.07
C LYS A 253 -8.13 -1.64 -5.37
N THR A 254 -9.46 -1.68 -5.31
CA THR A 254 -10.32 -1.49 -6.49
C THR A 254 -10.55 -0.02 -6.82
N PHE A 255 -10.32 0.88 -5.88
CA PHE A 255 -10.40 2.33 -6.02
C PHE A 255 -9.51 3.01 -4.98
N PRO A 256 -9.12 4.28 -5.18
CA PRO A 256 -8.26 5.00 -4.25
C PRO A 256 -8.96 5.24 -2.92
N THR A 257 -8.45 4.60 -1.87
CA THR A 257 -9.01 4.68 -0.51
C THR A 257 -8.04 4.13 0.55
N SER A 258 -8.27 4.47 1.81
CA SER A 258 -7.68 3.72 2.91
C SER A 258 -8.26 2.30 2.95
N ARG A 259 -7.42 1.30 3.25
CA ARG A 259 -7.87 -0.11 3.28
C ARG A 259 -9.01 -0.35 4.27
N GLN A 260 -9.03 0.43 5.36
CA GLN A 260 -10.03 0.33 6.42
C GLN A 260 -11.45 0.65 5.94
N GLY A 261 -11.61 1.55 4.96
CA GLY A 261 -12.91 1.92 4.40
C GLY A 261 -13.36 1.05 3.23
N LEU A 262 -12.43 0.28 2.62
CA LEU A 262 -12.66 -0.39 1.35
C LEU A 262 -13.82 -1.39 1.40
N ALA A 263 -13.81 -2.32 2.37
CA ALA A 263 -14.81 -3.37 2.45
C ALA A 263 -16.23 -2.83 2.69
N ALA A 264 -16.38 -1.84 3.56
CA ALA A 264 -17.68 -1.22 3.84
C ALA A 264 -18.19 -0.42 2.63
N THR A 265 -17.31 0.31 1.93
CA THR A 265 -17.68 1.03 0.70
C THR A 265 -18.11 0.04 -0.40
N GLN A 266 -17.39 -1.08 -0.57
CA GLN A 266 -17.78 -2.13 -1.51
C GLN A 266 -19.13 -2.77 -1.13
N ALA A 267 -19.38 -2.99 0.16
CA ALA A 267 -20.68 -3.49 0.64
C ALA A 267 -21.82 -2.51 0.31
N PHE A 268 -21.56 -1.20 0.37
CA PHE A 268 -22.51 -0.19 -0.08
C PHE A 268 -22.70 -0.19 -1.59
N MET A 269 -21.61 -0.27 -2.37
CA MET A 269 -21.67 -0.27 -3.84
C MET A 269 -22.51 -1.43 -4.41
N VAL A 270 -22.53 -2.61 -3.78
CA VAL A 270 -23.39 -3.72 -4.24
C VAL A 270 -24.89 -3.45 -4.02
N GLN A 271 -25.24 -2.41 -3.25
CA GLN A 271 -26.61 -1.92 -3.10
C GLN A 271 -26.98 -0.83 -4.13
N THR A 272 -26.03 -0.37 -4.92
CA THR A 272 -26.26 0.65 -5.97
C THR A 272 -26.52 0.00 -7.34
N PRO A 273 -27.40 0.53 -8.19
CA PRO A 273 -28.29 1.64 -7.90
C PRO A 273 -29.25 1.31 -6.77
N LEU A 274 -29.45 2.28 -5.88
CA LEU A 274 -30.31 2.09 -4.71
C LEU A 274 -31.76 1.80 -5.15
N GLN A 275 -32.42 0.87 -4.46
CA GLN A 275 -33.79 0.46 -4.78
C GLN A 275 -34.84 1.56 -4.50
N ARG A 276 -34.44 2.60 -3.74
CA ARG A 276 -35.25 3.74 -3.35
C ARG A 276 -34.44 5.03 -3.43
N PRO A 277 -35.08 6.19 -3.52
CA PRO A 277 -34.41 7.48 -3.53
C PRO A 277 -33.48 7.64 -2.30
N VAL A 278 -32.35 8.32 -2.49
CA VAL A 278 -31.38 8.63 -1.40
C VAL A 278 -32.04 9.40 -0.28
N ASP A 279 -33.04 10.24 -0.59
CA ASP A 279 -33.77 11.02 0.39
C ASP A 279 -34.57 10.16 1.38
N ASP A 280 -34.97 8.96 0.96
CA ASP A 280 -35.66 8.00 1.82
C ASP A 280 -34.72 7.29 2.80
N ILE A 281 -33.41 7.45 2.68
CA ILE A 281 -32.46 6.92 3.66
C ILE A 281 -32.57 7.73 4.94
N GLU A 282 -32.86 7.05 6.03
CA GLU A 282 -32.84 7.62 7.38
C GLU A 282 -31.43 7.57 7.96
N GLN A 283 -30.77 6.42 7.87
CA GLN A 283 -29.42 6.18 8.38
C GLN A 283 -28.69 5.11 7.58
N ILE A 284 -27.37 5.25 7.50
CA ILE A 284 -26.44 4.24 6.96
C ILE A 284 -25.50 3.85 8.10
N GLU A 285 -25.67 2.66 8.65
CA GLU A 285 -24.74 2.11 9.64
C GLU A 285 -23.61 1.40 8.94
N VAL A 286 -22.38 1.86 9.18
CA VAL A 286 -21.14 1.27 8.66
C VAL A 286 -20.56 0.38 9.75
N LEU A 287 -20.56 -0.93 9.51
CA LEU A 287 -20.10 -1.96 10.45
C LEU A 287 -18.61 -2.24 10.22
N VAL A 288 -17.78 -2.04 11.23
CA VAL A 288 -16.31 -2.17 11.14
C VAL A 288 -15.72 -2.75 12.41
N PRO A 289 -14.50 -3.32 12.37
CA PRO A 289 -13.73 -3.62 13.56
C PRO A 289 -13.45 -2.37 14.39
N SER A 290 -13.41 -2.52 15.72
CA SER A 290 -13.12 -1.40 16.64
C SER A 290 -11.78 -0.72 16.35
N ALA A 291 -10.76 -1.53 15.95
CA ALA A 291 -9.39 -1.05 15.77
C ALA A 291 -9.27 0.13 14.80
N TYR A 292 -10.03 0.15 13.70
CA TYR A 292 -9.86 1.18 12.69
C TYR A 292 -11.02 2.17 12.50
N ALA A 293 -12.04 2.08 13.35
CA ALA A 293 -13.19 2.99 13.29
C ALA A 293 -12.75 4.48 13.30
N GLN A 294 -11.80 4.84 14.17
CA GLN A 294 -11.31 6.22 14.29
C GLN A 294 -10.59 6.73 13.03
N MET A 295 -9.99 5.85 12.22
CA MET A 295 -9.25 6.27 11.02
C MET A 295 -10.15 6.71 9.87
N ILE A 296 -11.40 6.24 9.85
CA ILE A 296 -12.35 6.44 8.74
C ILE A 296 -13.62 7.19 9.17
N SER A 297 -13.69 7.66 10.42
CA SER A 297 -14.89 8.25 11.04
C SER A 297 -15.19 9.69 10.62
N ARG A 298 -14.44 10.27 9.70
CA ARG A 298 -14.66 11.66 9.27
C ARG A 298 -16.04 11.83 8.64
N THR A 299 -16.86 12.72 9.20
CA THR A 299 -18.22 13.03 8.76
C THR A 299 -18.34 14.41 8.11
N GLN A 300 -17.31 15.25 8.20
CA GLN A 300 -17.28 16.55 7.54
C GLN A 300 -16.86 16.41 6.09
N LEU A 301 -17.32 17.31 5.23
CA LEU A 301 -16.87 17.42 3.85
C LEU A 301 -15.33 17.55 3.80
N PRO A 302 -14.67 16.80 2.93
CA PRO A 302 -13.21 16.82 2.86
C PRO A 302 -12.71 18.18 2.39
N GLY A 303 -11.68 18.71 3.06
CA GLY A 303 -10.98 19.92 2.69
C GLY A 303 -9.93 19.69 1.60
N ASN A 304 -9.41 18.47 1.53
CA ASN A 304 -8.36 18.07 0.58
C ASN A 304 -8.53 16.63 0.12
N ARG A 305 -7.71 16.24 -0.84
CA ARG A 305 -7.71 14.90 -1.43
C ARG A 305 -7.52 13.79 -0.37
N LEU A 306 -6.53 13.90 0.51
CA LEU A 306 -6.24 12.86 1.50
C LEU A 306 -7.41 12.64 2.45
N GLU A 307 -8.10 13.69 2.86
CA GLU A 307 -9.30 13.59 3.66
C GLU A 307 -10.43 12.84 2.93
N SER A 308 -10.55 13.06 1.62
CA SER A 308 -11.52 12.35 0.79
C SER A 308 -11.25 10.84 0.70
N LEU A 309 -9.97 10.43 0.74
CA LEU A 309 -9.53 9.04 0.68
C LEU A 309 -9.73 8.29 2.01
N THR A 310 -9.79 9.02 3.12
CA THR A 310 -9.91 8.44 4.47
C THR A 310 -11.32 8.54 5.07
N SER A 311 -12.27 9.21 4.39
CA SER A 311 -13.66 9.31 4.85
C SER A 311 -14.54 8.25 4.20
N VAL A 312 -14.97 7.24 4.96
CA VAL A 312 -15.91 6.23 4.44
C VAL A 312 -17.26 6.84 4.06
N ALA A 313 -17.72 7.84 4.80
CA ALA A 313 -18.96 8.55 4.50
C ALA A 313 -18.88 9.26 3.14
N TYR A 314 -17.78 9.92 2.87
CA TYR A 314 -17.56 10.58 1.57
C TYR A 314 -17.43 9.59 0.42
N GLN A 315 -16.73 8.46 0.62
CA GLN A 315 -16.63 7.39 -0.37
C GLN A 315 -18.01 6.84 -0.74
N MET A 316 -18.89 6.62 0.26
CA MET A 316 -20.26 6.17 0.00
C MET A 316 -21.11 7.24 -0.68
N ALA A 317 -20.92 8.52 -0.36
CA ALA A 317 -21.57 9.62 -1.07
C ALA A 317 -21.16 9.65 -2.55
N LEU A 318 -19.86 9.47 -2.86
CA LEU A 318 -19.42 9.34 -4.25
C LEU A 318 -20.05 8.12 -4.93
N ALA A 319 -20.09 6.97 -4.26
CA ALA A 319 -20.72 5.77 -4.82
C ALA A 319 -22.22 5.97 -5.12
N ALA A 320 -22.91 6.81 -4.34
CA ALA A 320 -24.34 7.11 -4.52
C ALA A 320 -24.63 8.15 -5.61
N PHE A 321 -23.80 9.18 -5.72
CA PHE A 321 -24.09 10.36 -6.54
C PHE A 321 -23.18 10.52 -7.75
N ASP A 322 -21.94 10.01 -7.68
CA ASP A 322 -20.92 10.19 -8.71
C ASP A 322 -19.93 9.00 -8.68
N PRO A 323 -20.40 7.79 -9.05
CA PRO A 323 -19.61 6.57 -8.90
C PRO A 323 -18.33 6.59 -9.73
N GLU A 324 -18.25 7.31 -10.83
CA GLU A 324 -17.03 7.42 -11.63
C GLU A 324 -15.93 8.15 -10.87
N ARG A 325 -16.29 9.19 -10.12
CA ARG A 325 -15.34 9.95 -9.28
C ARG A 325 -14.77 9.14 -8.13
N LEU A 326 -15.44 8.06 -7.73
CA LEU A 326 -14.89 7.13 -6.74
C LEU A 326 -13.57 6.50 -7.23
N PHE A 327 -13.44 6.27 -8.54
CA PHE A 327 -12.26 5.69 -9.17
C PHE A 327 -11.21 6.73 -9.60
N ASP A 328 -11.51 8.01 -9.50
CA ASP A 328 -10.55 9.07 -9.81
C ASP A 328 -9.45 9.16 -8.73
N CYS A 329 -8.22 8.85 -9.11
CA CYS A 329 -7.07 8.97 -8.22
C CYS A 329 -6.72 10.43 -7.89
N GLY A 330 -6.96 11.35 -8.81
CA GLY A 330 -6.63 12.77 -8.65
C GLY A 330 -7.55 13.48 -7.67
N ARG A 331 -8.86 13.28 -7.86
CA ARG A 331 -9.88 14.01 -7.09
C ARG A 331 -9.59 15.50 -6.99
N ASP A 332 -9.12 16.08 -8.10
CA ASP A 332 -8.75 17.50 -8.15
C ASP A 332 -9.94 18.40 -7.81
N GLU A 333 -11.15 17.97 -8.18
CA GLU A 333 -12.40 18.61 -7.83
C GLU A 333 -13.19 17.73 -6.84
N LEU A 334 -13.21 18.13 -5.59
CA LEU A 334 -14.01 17.46 -4.56
C LEU A 334 -15.47 17.86 -4.66
N ARG A 335 -16.37 16.88 -4.62
CA ARG A 335 -17.80 17.12 -4.52
C ARG A 335 -18.15 17.63 -3.10
N ARG A 336 -18.57 18.90 -2.98
CA ARG A 336 -18.86 19.57 -1.69
C ARG A 336 -20.22 20.22 -1.65
N ASP A 337 -21.17 19.73 -2.44
CA ASP A 337 -22.54 20.25 -2.44
C ASP A 337 -23.31 19.81 -1.19
N GLN A 338 -24.45 20.45 -0.97
CA GLN A 338 -25.30 20.21 0.19
C GLN A 338 -25.83 18.76 0.21
N ALA A 339 -26.15 18.19 -0.94
CA ALA A 339 -26.63 16.81 -1.03
C ALA A 339 -25.56 15.81 -0.52
N THR A 340 -24.28 16.05 -0.84
CA THR A 340 -23.16 15.27 -0.31
C THR A 340 -23.04 15.42 1.21
N ALA A 341 -23.14 16.63 1.72
CA ALA A 341 -23.10 16.89 3.18
C ALA A 341 -24.26 16.20 3.91
N ASP A 342 -25.48 16.32 3.39
CA ASP A 342 -26.68 15.71 3.95
C ASP A 342 -26.61 14.18 3.93
N PHE A 343 -26.04 13.60 2.87
CA PHE A 343 -25.81 12.16 2.79
C PHE A 343 -24.79 11.71 3.84
N MET A 344 -23.65 12.39 3.93
CA MET A 344 -22.58 12.05 4.88
C MET A 344 -23.08 12.13 6.33
N ALA A 345 -23.99 13.07 6.65
CA ALA A 345 -24.60 13.20 7.98
C ALA A 345 -25.47 11.99 8.37
N LYS A 346 -25.95 11.20 7.40
CA LYS A 346 -26.71 9.96 7.65
C LYS A 346 -25.81 8.76 7.95
N VAL A 347 -24.49 8.86 7.70
CA VAL A 347 -23.52 7.76 7.86
C VAL A 347 -23.01 7.71 9.29
N VAL A 348 -23.23 6.58 9.96
CA VAL A 348 -22.81 6.35 11.34
C VAL A 348 -21.96 5.08 11.40
N LEU A 349 -20.75 5.19 11.95
CA LEU A 349 -19.89 4.04 12.21
C LEU A 349 -20.39 3.27 13.44
N ARG A 350 -20.42 1.96 13.31
CA ARG A 350 -20.72 1.01 14.39
C ARG A 350 -19.63 -0.04 14.46
N GLU A 351 -19.11 -0.27 15.65
CA GLU A 351 -18.23 -1.38 15.91
C GLU A 351 -19.01 -2.71 15.85
N ASP A 352 -18.49 -3.68 15.09
CA ASP A 352 -19.08 -5.01 15.01
C ASP A 352 -18.17 -6.01 15.71
N PRO A 353 -18.70 -6.72 16.75
CA PRO A 353 -17.88 -7.68 17.51
C PRO A 353 -17.33 -8.82 16.66
N SER A 354 -18.08 -9.28 15.63
CA SER A 354 -17.64 -10.38 14.76
C SER A 354 -16.49 -9.95 13.85
N LEU A 355 -16.55 -8.72 13.32
CA LEU A 355 -15.47 -8.13 12.53
C LEU A 355 -14.25 -7.84 13.41
N THR A 356 -14.47 -7.39 14.65
CA THR A 356 -13.38 -7.16 15.62
C THR A 356 -12.67 -8.47 15.98
N ALA A 357 -13.39 -9.54 16.19
CA ALA A 357 -12.81 -10.85 16.49
C ALA A 357 -12.04 -11.46 15.30
N ALA A 358 -12.44 -11.16 14.07
CA ALA A 358 -11.76 -11.64 12.87
C ALA A 358 -10.48 -10.84 12.54
N PHE A 359 -10.39 -9.57 13.00
CA PHE A 359 -9.22 -8.71 12.79
C PHE A 359 -8.03 -9.16 13.67
N PRO A 360 -6.78 -9.15 13.21
CA PRO A 360 -6.30 -8.66 11.91
C PRO A 360 -6.26 -9.72 10.78
N LYS A 361 -6.72 -10.94 11.01
CA LYS A 361 -6.68 -12.00 9.99
C LYS A 361 -7.58 -11.68 8.79
N GLU A 362 -8.72 -11.07 9.05
CA GLU A 362 -9.67 -10.62 8.03
C GLU A 362 -9.96 -9.12 8.21
N TRP A 363 -9.99 -8.39 7.10
CA TRP A 363 -10.32 -6.97 7.07
C TRP A 363 -11.68 -6.77 6.42
N GLY A 364 -12.71 -7.18 7.15
CA GLY A 364 -14.09 -7.07 6.73
C GLY A 364 -14.70 -5.70 7.01
N GLY A 365 -15.86 -5.47 6.40
CA GLY A 365 -16.73 -4.34 6.66
C GLY A 365 -18.13 -4.62 6.14
N GLY A 366 -19.10 -3.93 6.69
CA GLY A 366 -20.50 -4.10 6.29
C GLY A 366 -21.26 -2.79 6.28
N VAL A 367 -22.43 -2.81 5.70
CA VAL A 367 -23.34 -1.69 5.69
C VAL A 367 -24.78 -2.16 5.99
N ARG A 368 -25.49 -1.40 6.79
CA ARG A 368 -26.93 -1.53 6.99
C ARG A 368 -27.59 -0.22 6.63
N ILE A 369 -28.50 -0.23 5.64
CA ILE A 369 -29.26 0.95 5.21
C ILE A 369 -30.62 0.90 5.91
N VAL A 370 -30.92 1.89 6.73
CA VAL A 370 -32.22 2.10 7.39
C VAL A 370 -33.04 3.05 6.53
N TRP A 371 -34.19 2.58 6.09
CA TRP A 371 -35.09 3.33 5.25
C TRP A 371 -36.22 3.96 6.06
N ARG A 372 -36.58 5.18 5.76
CA ARG A 372 -37.70 5.89 6.39
C ARG A 372 -38.98 5.07 6.28
N GLY A 373 -39.65 4.87 7.41
CA GLY A 373 -40.92 4.13 7.48
C GLY A 373 -40.78 2.59 7.43
N ARG A 374 -39.58 2.02 7.64
CA ARG A 374 -39.37 0.57 7.77
C ARG A 374 -38.55 0.21 9.00
N ALA A 375 -39.00 -0.84 9.74
CA ALA A 375 -38.31 -1.32 10.94
C ALA A 375 -37.02 -2.14 10.65
N THR A 376 -36.80 -2.63 9.42
CA THR A 376 -35.65 -3.49 9.06
C THR A 376 -34.90 -2.91 7.87
N GLY A 377 -33.61 -2.67 8.08
CA GLY A 377 -32.68 -2.26 7.04
C GLY A 377 -32.15 -3.44 6.22
N VAL A 378 -31.71 -3.18 5.00
CA VAL A 378 -30.93 -4.14 4.20
C VAL A 378 -29.51 -4.16 4.73
N GLN A 379 -29.01 -5.35 5.07
CA GLN A 379 -27.65 -5.55 5.58
C GLN A 379 -26.82 -6.26 4.51
N ALA A 380 -25.68 -5.68 4.16
CA ALA A 380 -24.71 -6.30 3.29
C ALA A 380 -23.35 -6.30 3.98
N PHE A 381 -22.66 -7.44 3.93
CA PHE A 381 -21.29 -7.58 4.38
C PHE A 381 -20.38 -7.86 3.19
N HIS A 382 -19.25 -7.21 3.17
CA HIS A 382 -18.15 -7.56 2.29
C HIS A 382 -16.98 -8.00 3.16
N ARG A 383 -16.62 -9.28 3.05
CA ARG A 383 -15.34 -9.76 3.54
C ARG A 383 -14.39 -9.69 2.36
N ALA A 384 -13.22 -9.12 2.55
CA ALA A 384 -12.16 -9.22 1.56
C ALA A 384 -11.77 -10.70 1.48
N ASP A 385 -12.46 -11.43 0.61
CA ASP A 385 -12.30 -12.86 0.45
C ASP A 385 -11.18 -13.12 -0.55
N GLN A 386 -10.17 -13.85 -0.10
CA GLN A 386 -9.08 -14.32 -0.97
C GLN A 386 -9.60 -15.16 -2.16
N ALA A 387 -10.73 -15.84 -2.01
CA ALA A 387 -11.31 -16.70 -3.03
C ALA A 387 -12.00 -15.95 -4.19
N ARG A 388 -12.40 -14.67 -4.03
CA ARG A 388 -12.98 -13.85 -5.11
C ARG A 388 -11.97 -13.14 -6.00
N ARG A 389 -10.67 -13.29 -5.75
CA ARG A 389 -9.56 -12.68 -6.52
C ARG A 389 -9.65 -12.93 -8.03
N GLY A 390 -10.19 -14.07 -8.47
CA GLY A 390 -10.38 -14.39 -9.89
C GLY A 390 -11.57 -13.68 -10.56
N ARG A 391 -12.58 -13.20 -9.80
CA ARG A 391 -13.75 -12.49 -10.35
C ARG A 391 -13.56 -10.98 -10.36
N ALA A 392 -12.98 -10.39 -9.31
CA ALA A 392 -12.70 -8.95 -9.27
C ALA A 392 -11.71 -8.53 -10.39
N MET A 393 -10.76 -9.40 -10.76
CA MET A 393 -9.89 -9.16 -11.92
C MET A 393 -10.60 -9.29 -13.26
N ARG A 394 -11.76 -10.00 -13.36
CA ARG A 394 -12.56 -10.05 -14.60
C ARG A 394 -13.47 -8.83 -14.74
N THR A 395 -13.94 -8.26 -13.62
CA THR A 395 -14.67 -6.98 -13.62
C THR A 395 -13.72 -5.78 -13.59
N GLY A 396 -12.45 -5.97 -13.19
CA GLY A 396 -11.37 -5.00 -13.33
C GLY A 396 -10.95 -4.71 -14.78
N GLY A 397 -11.49 -5.46 -15.76
CA GLY A 397 -11.36 -5.13 -17.19
C GLY A 397 -11.92 -3.74 -17.52
N GLU A 398 -12.97 -3.31 -16.83
CA GLU A 398 -13.52 -1.96 -17.00
C GLU A 398 -12.64 -0.91 -16.31
N GLY A 399 -12.11 -1.20 -15.11
CA GLY A 399 -11.13 -0.34 -14.43
C GLY A 399 -9.80 -0.26 -15.20
N LEU A 400 -9.35 -1.37 -15.79
CA LEU A 400 -8.15 -1.39 -16.64
C LEU A 400 -8.37 -0.64 -17.95
N ALA A 401 -9.56 -0.75 -18.57
CA ALA A 401 -9.93 0.02 -19.75
C ALA A 401 -9.97 1.52 -19.45
N PHE A 402 -10.51 1.92 -18.29
CA PHE A 402 -10.49 3.30 -17.80
C PHE A 402 -9.07 3.81 -17.53
N LEU A 403 -8.20 2.99 -16.90
CA LEU A 403 -6.78 3.28 -16.68
C LEU A 403 -6.04 3.45 -18.01
N LEU A 404 -6.25 2.56 -18.98
CA LEU A 404 -5.66 2.64 -20.32
C LEU A 404 -6.15 3.87 -21.08
N GLN A 405 -7.42 4.23 -20.93
CA GLN A 405 -8.00 5.45 -21.53
C GLN A 405 -7.38 6.72 -20.94
N ARG A 406 -7.15 6.77 -19.60
CA ARG A 406 -6.46 7.88 -18.93
C ARG A 406 -4.98 7.97 -19.31
N LEU A 407 -4.27 6.84 -19.44
CA LEU A 407 -2.89 6.80 -19.93
C LEU A 407 -2.79 7.26 -21.39
N GLN A 408 -3.78 6.94 -22.22
CA GLN A 408 -3.87 7.45 -23.59
C GLN A 408 -4.14 8.97 -23.61
N GLN A 409 -5.01 9.48 -22.74
CA GLN A 409 -5.27 10.92 -22.60
C GLN A 409 -4.03 11.68 -22.10
N ALA A 410 -3.27 11.14 -21.14
CA ALA A 410 -2.03 11.75 -20.67
C ALA A 410 -0.91 11.77 -21.74
N ARG A 411 -0.90 10.77 -22.67
CA ARG A 411 0.01 10.76 -23.83
C ARG A 411 -0.30 11.83 -24.88
N VAL A 412 -1.52 12.30 -24.94
CA VAL A 412 -1.94 13.33 -25.92
C VAL A 412 -1.68 14.74 -25.40
N GLN A 413 -1.40 14.90 -24.09
CA GLN A 413 -1.14 16.19 -23.45
C GLN A 413 0.34 16.41 -23.09
N ALA A 414 1.22 15.43 -23.34
CA ALA A 414 2.67 15.52 -23.19
C ALA A 414 3.36 15.69 -24.56
#